data_318cca9117c8d15a2c572aa53fa177e5
#
_entry.id   318cca9117c8d15a2c572aa53fa177e5
#
_cell.length_a   1.000
_cell.length_b   1.000
_cell.length_c   1.000
_cell.angle_alpha   90.00
_cell.angle_beta   90.00
_cell.angle_gamma   90.00
#
_symmetry.space_group_name_H-M   'P 1'
#
loop_
_entity.id
_entity.type
_entity.pdbx_description
1 polymer ?
#
loop_
_entity_poly.entity_id
_entity_poly.type
_entity_poly.pdbx_seq_one_letter_code
_entity_poly.pdbx_strand_id
1 'polypeptide(L)'
;MADAQQGGFKRVWFITGASRGIGALIAEAALADGNAVVAAGRNLRAIVERLGDSAAVLPVALDVTDEAQAKAAVQAAVERFGRVDVLVNNAGFGLLGAVEESADKDVRRMYDTNVFGLLNVTRAVLPTMRANRSGHVINISSIGGYRAAAGFGVYSSTKFAVEGITEALHAELKPLGIHATVVEPGYFRTDFLDGSSLVVAQDVIEDYDETSGAVRRKAVQLNHNQPGDPTKLAAALITLVDASDPPLRLPLGTDTLAAIAAKNAYVAQETQTWQALSSSTDFSA
;
A
#
# COMPACT_ATOMS: atom_id res chain seq x y z
N MET A 1 -24.55 21.12 23.99
CA MET A 1 -23.32 21.50 24.69
C MET A 1 -22.56 20.20 24.96
N ALA A 2 -21.65 19.86 24.10
CA ALA A 2 -20.60 18.89 24.35
C ALA A 2 -19.37 19.47 23.66
N ASP A 3 -18.55 20.19 24.45
CA ASP A 3 -17.18 20.52 24.11
C ASP A 3 -16.44 19.17 23.99
N ALA A 4 -16.48 18.57 22.80
CA ALA A 4 -15.59 17.50 22.48
C ALA A 4 -14.19 18.10 22.57
N GLN A 5 -13.40 17.62 23.56
CA GLN A 5 -11.98 17.85 23.65
C GLN A 5 -11.36 17.46 22.29
N GLN A 6 -11.24 18.41 21.38
CA GLN A 6 -10.38 18.30 20.22
C GLN A 6 -8.96 18.23 20.78
N GLY A 7 -8.49 17.02 21.06
CA GLY A 7 -7.13 16.77 21.48
C GLY A 7 -6.21 17.44 20.46
N GLY A 8 -5.23 18.21 20.95
CA GLY A 8 -4.32 19.02 20.13
C GLY A 8 -3.36 18.21 19.26
N PHE A 9 -3.88 17.21 18.52
CA PHE A 9 -3.13 16.40 17.56
C PHE A 9 -2.91 17.17 16.26
N LYS A 10 -1.73 17.04 15.67
CA LYS A 10 -1.42 17.65 14.38
C LYS A 10 -2.37 17.16 13.29
N ARG A 11 -2.52 15.83 13.16
CA ARG A 11 -3.38 15.15 12.18
C ARG A 11 -3.94 13.87 12.77
N VAL A 12 -4.96 13.32 12.11
CA VAL A 12 -5.53 11.99 12.39
C VAL A 12 -5.19 11.05 11.23
N TRP A 13 -4.42 10.01 11.52
CA TRP A 13 -4.00 8.99 10.57
C TRP A 13 -4.87 7.74 10.71
N PHE A 14 -5.43 7.27 9.61
CA PHE A 14 -6.12 5.98 9.53
C PHE A 14 -5.22 5.00 8.80
N ILE A 15 -4.74 3.96 9.48
CA ILE A 15 -3.72 3.05 8.96
C ILE A 15 -4.26 1.63 8.95
N THR A 16 -4.40 1.00 7.76
CA THR A 16 -4.79 -0.39 7.65
C THR A 16 -3.59 -1.34 7.78
N GLY A 17 -3.83 -2.54 8.36
CA GLY A 17 -2.74 -3.48 8.59
C GLY A 17 -1.73 -3.01 9.64
N ALA A 18 -2.19 -2.25 10.64
CA ALA A 18 -1.35 -1.60 11.66
C ALA A 18 -0.86 -2.54 12.78
N SER A 19 -1.19 -3.83 12.76
CA SER A 19 -0.81 -4.77 13.83
C SER A 19 0.65 -5.21 13.78
N ARG A 20 1.36 -5.02 12.65
CA ARG A 20 2.75 -5.45 12.43
C ARG A 20 3.40 -4.79 11.21
N GLY A 21 4.69 -5.08 11.00
CA GLY A 21 5.43 -4.67 9.80
C GLY A 21 5.42 -3.17 9.56
N ILE A 22 5.35 -2.77 8.30
CA ILE A 22 5.40 -1.36 7.88
C ILE A 22 4.24 -0.56 8.48
N GLY A 23 3.01 -1.11 8.49
CA GLY A 23 1.85 -0.40 9.03
C GLY A 23 1.97 -0.03 10.50
N ALA A 24 2.54 -0.91 11.32
CA ALA A 24 2.79 -0.63 12.73
C ALA A 24 3.90 0.42 12.91
N LEU A 25 4.98 0.35 12.13
CA LEU A 25 6.06 1.35 12.18
C LEU A 25 5.59 2.74 11.73
N ILE A 26 4.70 2.81 10.73
CA ILE A 26 4.07 4.08 10.33
C ILE A 26 3.21 4.62 11.47
N ALA A 27 2.45 3.77 12.16
CA ALA A 27 1.65 4.17 13.31
C ALA A 27 2.52 4.73 14.45
N GLU A 28 3.61 4.05 14.78
CA GLU A 28 4.60 4.50 15.77
C GLU A 28 5.23 5.85 15.38
N ALA A 29 5.64 6.01 14.12
CA ALA A 29 6.21 7.26 13.63
C ALA A 29 5.20 8.41 13.66
N ALA A 30 3.95 8.15 13.28
CA ALA A 30 2.89 9.15 13.34
C ALA A 30 2.60 9.61 14.79
N LEU A 31 2.53 8.66 15.74
CA LEU A 31 2.37 8.99 17.16
C LEU A 31 3.55 9.80 17.70
N ALA A 32 4.78 9.41 17.38
CA ALA A 32 5.99 10.12 17.80
C ALA A 32 6.05 11.55 17.25
N ASP A 33 5.45 11.80 16.09
CA ASP A 33 5.33 13.15 15.49
C ASP A 33 4.15 13.97 16.04
N GLY A 34 3.41 13.47 17.05
CA GLY A 34 2.30 14.20 17.69
C GLY A 34 0.95 14.10 16.95
N ASN A 35 0.78 13.09 16.13
CA ASN A 35 -0.50 12.80 15.47
C ASN A 35 -1.34 11.82 16.30
N ALA A 36 -2.65 11.75 16.02
CA ALA A 36 -3.51 10.66 16.45
C ALA A 36 -3.55 9.56 15.40
N VAL A 37 -3.70 8.30 15.84
CA VAL A 37 -3.70 7.13 14.96
C VAL A 37 -4.93 6.27 15.21
N VAL A 38 -5.69 6.03 14.15
CA VAL A 38 -6.67 4.94 14.06
C VAL A 38 -5.94 3.73 13.49
N ALA A 39 -5.58 2.81 14.37
CA ALA A 39 -4.82 1.61 14.01
C ALA A 39 -5.79 0.48 13.67
N ALA A 40 -5.98 0.23 12.37
CA ALA A 40 -6.94 -0.73 11.88
C ALA A 40 -6.30 -2.09 11.52
N GLY A 41 -6.92 -3.18 11.96
CA GLY A 41 -6.45 -4.52 11.65
C GLY A 41 -7.29 -5.62 12.27
N ARG A 42 -7.07 -6.87 11.85
CA ARG A 42 -7.81 -8.04 12.35
C ARG A 42 -7.41 -8.47 13.76
N ASN A 43 -6.20 -8.15 14.18
CA ASN A 43 -5.67 -8.52 15.50
C ASN A 43 -5.53 -7.28 16.39
N LEU A 44 -6.61 -6.92 17.06
CA LEU A 44 -6.65 -5.79 17.99
C LEU A 44 -5.66 -5.94 19.15
N ARG A 45 -5.49 -7.17 19.66
CA ARG A 45 -4.58 -7.43 20.78
C ARG A 45 -3.15 -7.04 20.42
N ALA A 46 -2.67 -7.44 19.24
CA ALA A 46 -1.34 -7.09 18.77
C ALA A 46 -1.17 -5.56 18.55
N ILE A 47 -2.23 -4.86 18.14
CA ILE A 47 -2.22 -3.40 18.01
C ILE A 47 -2.05 -2.75 19.38
N VAL A 48 -2.86 -3.14 20.37
CA VAL A 48 -2.83 -2.58 21.73
C VAL A 48 -1.50 -2.90 22.43
N GLU A 49 -1.01 -4.13 22.31
CA GLU A 49 0.27 -4.54 22.89
C GLU A 49 1.45 -3.70 22.32
N ARG A 50 1.35 -3.29 21.06
CA ARG A 50 2.43 -2.55 20.39
C ARG A 50 2.35 -1.03 20.56
N LEU A 51 1.16 -0.46 20.38
CA LEU A 51 0.96 1.00 20.37
C LEU A 51 0.55 1.56 21.74
N GLY A 52 0.19 0.67 22.68
CA GLY A 52 -0.31 1.06 23.99
C GLY A 52 -1.74 1.59 23.96
N ASP A 53 -2.19 2.01 25.15
CA ASP A 53 -3.49 2.65 25.36
C ASP A 53 -3.25 4.13 25.70
N SER A 54 -3.62 5.02 24.79
CA SER A 54 -3.49 6.46 24.96
C SER A 54 -4.61 7.20 24.25
N ALA A 55 -4.81 8.47 24.63
CA ALA A 55 -5.80 9.32 23.97
C ALA A 55 -5.56 9.51 22.46
N ALA A 56 -4.32 9.30 22.01
CA ALA A 56 -3.91 9.43 20.61
C ALA A 56 -4.11 8.14 19.79
N VAL A 57 -4.44 7.00 20.41
CA VAL A 57 -4.59 5.72 19.73
C VAL A 57 -6.04 5.25 19.75
N LEU A 58 -6.58 4.90 18.60
CA LEU A 58 -7.86 4.21 18.47
C LEU A 58 -7.63 2.89 17.73
N PRO A 59 -7.54 1.75 18.45
CA PRO A 59 -7.50 0.45 17.80
C PRO A 59 -8.89 0.10 17.26
N VAL A 60 -8.99 -0.31 15.99
CA VAL A 60 -10.25 -0.73 15.38
C VAL A 60 -10.13 -2.09 14.69
N ALA A 61 -11.12 -2.96 14.91
CA ALA A 61 -11.21 -4.22 14.19
C ALA A 61 -11.60 -3.95 12.74
N LEU A 62 -10.79 -4.46 11.81
CA LEU A 62 -11.05 -4.27 10.39
C LEU A 62 -10.49 -5.44 9.58
N ASP A 63 -11.38 -6.18 8.92
CA ASP A 63 -11.05 -6.90 7.70
C ASP A 63 -11.39 -5.97 6.52
N VAL A 64 -10.39 -5.57 5.75
CA VAL A 64 -10.57 -4.62 4.63
C VAL A 64 -11.47 -5.18 3.54
N THR A 65 -11.65 -6.51 3.47
CA THR A 65 -12.53 -7.16 2.50
C THR A 65 -14.01 -6.99 2.85
N ASP A 66 -14.31 -6.55 4.07
CA ASP A 66 -15.68 -6.28 4.55
C ASP A 66 -15.96 -4.78 4.49
N GLU A 67 -16.79 -4.37 3.53
CA GLU A 67 -17.17 -2.97 3.34
C GLU A 67 -17.93 -2.38 4.54
N ALA A 68 -18.74 -3.18 5.24
CA ALA A 68 -19.48 -2.72 6.42
C ALA A 68 -18.53 -2.43 7.59
N GLN A 69 -17.52 -3.28 7.81
CA GLN A 69 -16.46 -3.03 8.80
C GLN A 69 -15.65 -1.77 8.43
N ALA A 70 -15.33 -1.55 7.15
CA ALA A 70 -14.62 -0.34 6.72
C ALA A 70 -15.42 0.93 7.06
N LYS A 71 -16.72 0.94 6.78
CA LYS A 71 -17.62 2.07 7.14
C LYS A 71 -17.69 2.27 8.66
N ALA A 72 -17.86 1.20 9.43
CA ALA A 72 -17.93 1.26 10.90
C ALA A 72 -16.60 1.77 11.51
N ALA A 73 -15.46 1.33 10.99
CA ALA A 73 -14.14 1.75 11.45
C ALA A 73 -13.91 3.26 11.20
N VAL A 74 -14.32 3.76 10.03
CA VAL A 74 -14.22 5.19 9.72
C VAL A 74 -15.19 6.01 10.57
N GLN A 75 -16.41 5.51 10.80
CA GLN A 75 -17.37 6.14 11.69
C GLN A 75 -16.80 6.29 13.11
N ALA A 76 -16.20 5.24 13.66
CA ALA A 76 -15.55 5.28 14.98
C ALA A 76 -14.39 6.31 15.01
N ALA A 77 -13.61 6.43 13.93
CA ALA A 77 -12.56 7.43 13.80
C ALA A 77 -13.12 8.86 13.86
N VAL A 78 -14.21 9.12 13.14
CA VAL A 78 -14.88 10.42 13.10
C VAL A 78 -15.54 10.74 14.45
N GLU A 79 -16.18 9.78 15.10
CA GLU A 79 -16.76 9.94 16.44
C GLU A 79 -15.67 10.28 17.47
N ARG A 80 -14.51 9.67 17.39
CA ARG A 80 -13.42 9.85 18.34
C ARG A 80 -12.62 11.11 18.13
N PHE A 81 -12.30 11.45 16.85
CA PHE A 81 -11.35 12.51 16.50
C PHE A 81 -11.96 13.63 15.65
N GLY A 82 -13.19 13.50 15.18
CA GLY A 82 -13.89 14.48 14.34
C GLY A 82 -13.48 14.50 12.87
N ARG A 83 -12.37 13.82 12.50
CA ARG A 83 -11.79 13.87 11.14
C ARG A 83 -10.88 12.67 10.85
N VAL A 84 -10.54 12.50 9.58
CA VAL A 84 -9.42 11.69 9.10
C VAL A 84 -8.64 12.53 8.10
N ASP A 85 -7.37 12.82 8.40
CA ASP A 85 -6.53 13.70 7.57
C ASP A 85 -5.62 12.87 6.64
N VAL A 86 -5.17 11.70 7.09
CA VAL A 86 -4.29 10.80 6.32
C VAL A 86 -4.85 9.41 6.34
N LEU A 87 -5.07 8.83 5.15
CA LEU A 87 -5.38 7.42 4.98
C LEU A 87 -4.14 6.70 4.48
N VAL A 88 -3.71 5.65 5.18
CA VAL A 88 -2.67 4.74 4.72
C VAL A 88 -3.27 3.36 4.44
N ASN A 89 -3.49 3.05 3.17
CA ASN A 89 -3.88 1.73 2.71
C ASN A 89 -2.63 0.84 2.63
N ASN A 90 -2.31 0.19 3.74
CA ASN A 90 -1.14 -0.68 3.87
C ASN A 90 -1.49 -2.18 3.96
N ALA A 91 -2.73 -2.53 4.32
CA ALA A 91 -3.15 -3.93 4.39
C ALA A 91 -2.95 -4.65 3.05
N GLY A 92 -2.25 -5.78 3.08
CA GLY A 92 -1.96 -6.56 1.90
C GLY A 92 -1.02 -7.73 2.20
N PHE A 93 -0.92 -8.66 1.25
CA PHE A 93 -0.01 -9.78 1.32
C PHE A 93 0.47 -10.20 -0.07
N GLY A 94 1.51 -11.04 -0.15
CA GLY A 94 2.10 -11.51 -1.39
C GLY A 94 1.69 -12.94 -1.76
N LEU A 95 1.82 -13.26 -3.05
CA LEU A 95 1.75 -14.63 -3.59
C LEU A 95 3.00 -14.87 -4.43
N LEU A 96 3.72 -15.94 -4.11
CA LEU A 96 4.96 -16.35 -4.76
C LEU A 96 4.76 -17.67 -5.47
N GLY A 97 4.83 -17.65 -6.78
CA GLY A 97 4.70 -18.75 -7.71
C GLY A 97 4.64 -18.25 -9.14
N ALA A 98 4.86 -19.11 -10.12
CA ALA A 98 4.54 -18.79 -11.50
C ALA A 98 3.04 -18.50 -11.63
N VAL A 99 2.64 -17.80 -12.67
CA VAL A 99 1.21 -17.48 -12.90
C VAL A 99 0.40 -18.78 -12.98
N GLU A 100 0.90 -19.79 -13.66
CA GLU A 100 0.25 -21.09 -13.81
C GLU A 100 0.19 -21.90 -12.51
N GLU A 101 1.17 -21.73 -11.60
CA GLU A 101 1.20 -22.38 -10.29
C GLU A 101 0.23 -21.76 -9.26
N SER A 102 -0.34 -20.59 -9.59
CA SER A 102 -1.15 -19.81 -8.66
C SER A 102 -2.60 -20.33 -8.60
N ALA A 103 -3.01 -20.93 -7.49
CA ALA A 103 -4.37 -21.42 -7.31
C ALA A 103 -5.41 -20.27 -7.33
N ASP A 104 -6.54 -20.46 -8.04
CA ASP A 104 -7.61 -19.46 -8.19
C ASP A 104 -8.08 -18.86 -6.83
N LYS A 105 -8.25 -19.70 -5.81
CA LYS A 105 -8.63 -19.26 -4.46
C LYS A 105 -7.65 -18.26 -3.84
N ASP A 106 -6.34 -18.44 -4.06
CA ASP A 106 -5.30 -17.56 -3.50
C ASP A 106 -5.20 -16.27 -4.31
N VAL A 107 -5.36 -16.35 -5.63
CA VAL A 107 -5.46 -15.19 -6.51
C VAL A 107 -6.63 -14.29 -6.10
N ARG A 108 -7.85 -14.85 -5.99
CA ARG A 108 -9.06 -14.09 -5.58
C ARG A 108 -8.87 -13.43 -4.22
N ARG A 109 -8.45 -14.21 -3.22
CA ARG A 109 -8.20 -13.71 -1.87
C ARG A 109 -7.21 -12.55 -1.85
N MET A 110 -6.17 -12.61 -2.70
CA MET A 110 -5.18 -11.54 -2.80
C MET A 110 -5.77 -10.28 -3.44
N TYR A 111 -6.56 -10.41 -4.50
CA TYR A 111 -7.29 -9.29 -5.10
C TYR A 111 -8.31 -8.69 -4.13
N ASP A 112 -9.05 -9.53 -3.41
CA ASP A 112 -10.02 -9.08 -2.40
C ASP A 112 -9.35 -8.20 -1.34
N THR A 113 -8.15 -8.58 -0.89
CA THR A 113 -7.43 -7.81 0.12
C THR A 113 -6.71 -6.60 -0.49
N ASN A 114 -5.84 -6.83 -1.49
CA ASN A 114 -4.89 -5.82 -1.96
C ASN A 114 -5.55 -4.75 -2.83
N VAL A 115 -6.66 -5.07 -3.50
CA VAL A 115 -7.34 -4.18 -4.45
C VAL A 115 -8.73 -3.78 -3.95
N PHE A 116 -9.64 -4.74 -3.78
CA PHE A 116 -11.00 -4.42 -3.37
C PHE A 116 -11.07 -3.91 -1.92
N GLY A 117 -10.25 -4.46 -1.03
CA GLY A 117 -10.12 -3.98 0.34
C GLY A 117 -9.61 -2.54 0.43
N LEU A 118 -8.60 -2.20 -0.37
CA LEU A 118 -8.12 -0.82 -0.51
C LEU A 118 -9.25 0.12 -0.97
N LEU A 119 -10.03 -0.29 -1.98
CA LEU A 119 -11.17 0.49 -2.47
C LEU A 119 -12.27 0.66 -1.43
N ASN A 120 -12.58 -0.38 -0.64
CA ASN A 120 -13.59 -0.32 0.42
C ASN A 120 -13.22 0.76 1.45
N VAL A 121 -11.98 0.75 1.94
CA VAL A 121 -11.52 1.73 2.94
C VAL A 121 -11.44 3.13 2.34
N THR A 122 -10.90 3.27 1.12
CA THR A 122 -10.81 4.55 0.43
C THR A 122 -12.18 5.19 0.26
N ARG A 123 -13.17 4.43 -0.24
CA ARG A 123 -14.56 4.92 -0.39
C ARG A 123 -15.21 5.30 0.93
N ALA A 124 -14.87 4.62 2.02
CA ALA A 124 -15.39 4.96 3.35
C ALA A 124 -14.79 6.27 3.89
N VAL A 125 -13.50 6.54 3.65
CA VAL A 125 -12.79 7.72 4.16
C VAL A 125 -13.05 8.97 3.32
N LEU A 126 -13.12 8.86 2.00
CA LEU A 126 -13.22 10.01 1.09
C LEU A 126 -14.37 11.00 1.38
N PRO A 127 -15.57 10.58 1.80
CA PRO A 127 -16.63 11.53 2.16
C PRO A 127 -16.20 12.54 3.24
N THR A 128 -15.46 12.11 4.25
CA THR A 128 -14.95 12.96 5.33
C THR A 128 -13.88 13.94 4.82
N MET A 129 -12.90 13.45 4.05
CA MET A 129 -11.87 14.30 3.44
C MET A 129 -12.49 15.32 2.48
N ARG A 130 -13.46 14.89 1.66
CA ARG A 130 -14.17 15.78 0.72
C ARG A 130 -14.96 16.89 1.43
N ALA A 131 -15.64 16.56 2.53
CA ALA A 131 -16.34 17.56 3.34
C ALA A 131 -15.37 18.60 3.91
N ASN A 132 -14.19 18.17 4.32
CA ASN A 132 -13.15 19.03 4.88
C ASN A 132 -12.30 19.75 3.81
N ARG A 133 -12.44 19.38 2.52
CA ARG A 133 -11.61 19.91 1.41
C ARG A 133 -10.12 19.76 1.68
N SER A 134 -9.73 18.71 2.37
CA SER A 134 -8.36 18.44 2.78
C SER A 134 -8.19 16.96 3.08
N GLY A 135 -7.01 16.44 2.83
CA GLY A 135 -6.63 15.06 3.16
C GLY A 135 -5.50 14.52 2.29
N HIS A 136 -4.97 13.37 2.68
CA HIS A 136 -3.96 12.67 1.91
C HIS A 136 -4.24 11.16 1.92
N VAL A 137 -4.50 10.57 0.74
CA VAL A 137 -4.62 9.12 0.55
C VAL A 137 -3.26 8.58 0.13
N ILE A 138 -2.69 7.70 0.95
CA ILE A 138 -1.41 7.04 0.70
C ILE A 138 -1.67 5.55 0.47
N ASN A 139 -1.37 5.08 -0.72
CA ASN A 139 -1.54 3.68 -1.10
C ASN A 139 -0.16 2.99 -1.13
N ILE A 140 0.02 1.97 -0.29
CA ILE A 140 1.27 1.20 -0.29
C ILE A 140 1.23 0.20 -1.43
N SER A 141 1.97 0.53 -2.49
CA SER A 141 2.25 -0.32 -3.64
C SER A 141 3.49 -1.18 -3.37
N SER A 142 4.38 -1.27 -4.32
CA SER A 142 5.64 -2.00 -4.28
C SER A 142 6.44 -1.65 -5.54
N ILE A 143 7.74 -1.91 -5.54
CA ILE A 143 8.54 -2.06 -6.76
C ILE A 143 7.83 -2.99 -7.78
N GLY A 144 7.10 -4.00 -7.28
CA GLY A 144 6.27 -4.91 -8.07
C GLY A 144 5.06 -4.25 -8.75
N GLY A 145 4.65 -3.05 -8.35
CA GLY A 145 3.59 -2.26 -9.00
C GLY A 145 4.09 -1.48 -10.22
N TYR A 146 5.39 -1.27 -10.32
CA TYR A 146 6.02 -0.62 -11.47
C TYR A 146 6.68 -1.61 -12.42
N ARG A 147 7.33 -2.66 -11.89
CA ARG A 147 8.02 -3.69 -12.64
C ARG A 147 7.66 -5.08 -12.09
N ALA A 148 6.94 -5.86 -12.88
CA ALA A 148 6.70 -7.27 -12.54
C ALA A 148 7.98 -8.12 -12.69
N ALA A 149 8.05 -9.19 -11.90
CA ALA A 149 9.13 -10.18 -11.96
C ALA A 149 8.55 -11.60 -11.97
N ALA A 150 9.29 -12.54 -12.51
CA ALA A 150 8.94 -13.96 -12.43
C ALA A 150 8.70 -14.37 -10.97
N GLY A 151 7.76 -15.26 -10.73
CA GLY A 151 7.36 -15.70 -9.39
C GLY A 151 6.45 -14.74 -8.62
N PHE A 152 6.41 -13.46 -8.99
CA PHE A 152 5.52 -12.46 -8.37
C PHE A 152 4.49 -11.88 -9.35
N GLY A 153 4.21 -12.54 -10.48
CA GLY A 153 3.33 -12.01 -11.54
C GLY A 153 1.95 -11.63 -11.03
N VAL A 154 1.28 -12.53 -10.31
CA VAL A 154 -0.06 -12.29 -9.76
C VAL A 154 -0.04 -11.24 -8.64
N TYR A 155 0.95 -11.25 -7.75
CA TYR A 155 1.14 -10.19 -6.75
C TYR A 155 1.36 -8.82 -7.43
N SER A 156 2.25 -8.78 -8.41
CA SER A 156 2.53 -7.55 -9.16
C SER A 156 1.28 -6.99 -9.83
N SER A 157 0.42 -7.84 -10.41
CA SER A 157 -0.83 -7.39 -11.04
C SER A 157 -1.75 -6.65 -10.06
N THR A 158 -1.82 -7.08 -8.79
CA THR A 158 -2.56 -6.32 -7.76
C THR A 158 -1.93 -4.95 -7.47
N LYS A 159 -0.60 -4.88 -7.49
CA LYS A 159 0.10 -3.61 -7.26
C LYS A 159 0.03 -2.68 -8.47
N PHE A 160 0.04 -3.20 -9.70
CA PHE A 160 -0.30 -2.42 -10.90
C PHE A 160 -1.72 -1.84 -10.83
N ALA A 161 -2.70 -2.61 -10.31
CA ALA A 161 -4.04 -2.10 -10.08
C ALA A 161 -4.04 -0.93 -9.07
N VAL A 162 -3.27 -1.05 -7.97
CA VAL A 162 -3.11 0.04 -6.99
C VAL A 162 -2.49 1.29 -7.61
N GLU A 163 -1.49 1.13 -8.50
CA GLU A 163 -0.89 2.23 -9.24
C GLU A 163 -1.95 2.98 -10.08
N GLY A 164 -2.68 2.26 -10.95
CA GLY A 164 -3.70 2.86 -11.80
C GLY A 164 -4.83 3.53 -11.01
N ILE A 165 -5.29 2.91 -9.90
CA ILE A 165 -6.28 3.51 -9.00
C ILE A 165 -5.73 4.82 -8.42
N THR A 166 -4.45 4.84 -8.00
CA THR A 166 -3.87 6.03 -7.36
C THR A 166 -3.65 7.16 -8.36
N GLU A 167 -3.27 6.85 -9.61
CA GLU A 167 -3.19 7.85 -10.69
C GLU A 167 -4.54 8.53 -10.92
N ALA A 168 -5.62 7.74 -11.00
CA ALA A 168 -6.97 8.28 -11.14
C ALA A 168 -7.37 9.14 -9.95
N LEU A 169 -7.17 8.63 -8.72
CA LEU A 169 -7.46 9.38 -7.49
C LEU A 169 -6.68 10.70 -7.41
N HIS A 170 -5.41 10.71 -7.82
CA HIS A 170 -4.59 11.94 -7.82
C HIS A 170 -5.24 13.04 -8.68
N ALA A 171 -5.71 12.68 -9.88
CA ALA A 171 -6.38 13.63 -10.76
C ALA A 171 -7.77 14.04 -10.25
N GLU A 172 -8.58 13.08 -9.78
CA GLU A 172 -9.94 13.32 -9.29
C GLU A 172 -9.99 14.14 -8.02
N LEU A 173 -9.03 13.95 -7.10
CA LEU A 173 -9.04 14.55 -5.78
C LEU A 173 -8.35 15.92 -5.73
N LYS A 174 -7.44 16.20 -6.66
CA LYS A 174 -6.69 17.47 -6.73
C LYS A 174 -7.58 18.71 -6.69
N PRO A 175 -8.70 18.80 -7.44
CA PRO A 175 -9.61 19.96 -7.37
C PRO A 175 -10.36 20.08 -6.04
N LEU A 176 -10.32 19.02 -5.23
CA LEU A 176 -10.95 18.97 -3.91
C LEU A 176 -9.98 19.32 -2.77
N GLY A 177 -8.71 19.65 -3.08
CA GLY A 177 -7.68 19.91 -2.09
C GLY A 177 -7.21 18.65 -1.34
N ILE A 178 -7.39 17.47 -1.94
CA ILE A 178 -6.99 16.18 -1.37
C ILE A 178 -5.88 15.60 -2.21
N HIS A 179 -4.79 15.16 -1.56
CA HIS A 179 -3.67 14.51 -2.21
C HIS A 179 -3.87 12.99 -2.31
N ALA A 180 -3.28 12.39 -3.34
CA ALA A 180 -3.17 10.93 -3.44
C ALA A 180 -1.75 10.59 -3.89
N THR A 181 -1.06 9.75 -3.14
CA THR A 181 0.31 9.29 -3.41
C THR A 181 0.37 7.77 -3.38
N VAL A 182 0.98 7.18 -4.37
CA VAL A 182 1.41 5.78 -4.32
C VAL A 182 2.84 5.70 -3.81
N VAL A 183 3.07 4.85 -2.81
CA VAL A 183 4.40 4.57 -2.25
C VAL A 183 4.86 3.23 -2.80
N GLU A 184 6.05 3.20 -3.36
CA GLU A 184 6.62 2.06 -4.07
C GLU A 184 7.86 1.53 -3.32
N PRO A 185 7.69 0.73 -2.23
CA PRO A 185 8.83 0.15 -1.51
C PRO A 185 9.54 -0.92 -2.35
N GLY A 186 10.87 -0.95 -2.26
CA GLY A 186 11.68 -2.11 -2.63
C GLY A 186 11.67 -3.17 -1.54
N TYR A 187 12.81 -3.84 -1.35
CA TYR A 187 12.97 -4.85 -0.31
C TYR A 187 13.31 -4.22 1.05
N PHE A 188 12.31 -4.05 1.91
CA PHE A 188 12.47 -3.58 3.28
C PHE A 188 12.46 -4.75 4.27
N ARG A 189 13.30 -4.67 5.32
CA ARG A 189 13.46 -5.73 6.32
C ARG A 189 12.25 -5.80 7.25
N THR A 190 11.29 -6.63 6.86
CA THR A 190 10.06 -6.94 7.58
C THR A 190 9.73 -8.41 7.41
N ASP A 191 8.69 -8.89 8.09
CA ASP A 191 8.16 -10.26 7.95
C ASP A 191 7.34 -10.45 6.65
N PHE A 192 7.53 -9.59 5.63
CA PHE A 192 6.75 -9.71 4.38
C PHE A 192 7.05 -11.00 3.62
N LEU A 193 8.29 -11.49 3.70
CA LEU A 193 8.69 -12.75 3.08
C LEU A 193 8.42 -13.99 3.95
N ASP A 194 7.88 -13.80 5.17
CA ASP A 194 7.45 -14.89 6.02
C ASP A 194 6.07 -15.43 5.63
N GLY A 195 5.79 -16.68 5.92
CA GLY A 195 4.49 -17.33 5.65
C GLY A 195 3.28 -16.62 6.26
N SER A 196 3.49 -15.67 7.14
CA SER A 196 2.43 -14.81 7.69
C SER A 196 1.96 -13.70 6.72
N SER A 197 2.80 -13.32 5.74
CA SER A 197 2.53 -12.28 4.74
C SER A 197 2.79 -12.70 3.31
N LEU A 198 3.39 -13.86 3.09
CA LEU A 198 3.66 -14.41 1.77
C LEU A 198 3.05 -15.81 1.66
N VAL A 199 2.10 -15.96 0.75
CA VAL A 199 1.59 -17.27 0.33
C VAL A 199 2.51 -17.80 -0.75
N VAL A 200 2.96 -19.04 -0.61
CA VAL A 200 3.76 -19.73 -1.63
C VAL A 200 2.85 -20.72 -2.34
N ALA A 201 2.85 -20.71 -3.67
CA ALA A 201 2.11 -21.66 -4.48
C ALA A 201 2.52 -23.09 -4.12
N GLN A 202 1.54 -23.97 -3.93
CA GLN A 202 1.76 -25.35 -3.51
C GLN A 202 2.04 -26.28 -4.70
N ASP A 203 1.38 -26.02 -5.83
CA ASP A 203 1.55 -26.76 -7.06
C ASP A 203 2.77 -26.22 -7.80
N VAL A 204 3.90 -26.92 -7.65
CA VAL A 204 5.19 -26.53 -8.26
C VAL A 204 5.36 -27.27 -9.58
N ILE A 205 5.61 -26.51 -10.66
CA ILE A 205 5.85 -27.02 -12.00
C ILE A 205 7.36 -26.95 -12.28
N GLU A 206 7.98 -28.11 -12.60
CA GLU A 206 9.43 -28.23 -12.79
C GLU A 206 9.97 -27.30 -13.90
N ASP A 207 9.19 -27.10 -14.96
CA ASP A 207 9.55 -26.22 -16.08
C ASP A 207 9.80 -24.76 -15.68
N TYR A 208 9.30 -24.33 -14.52
CA TYR A 208 9.53 -22.99 -13.97
C TYR A 208 10.68 -22.92 -12.94
N ASP A 209 11.47 -23.99 -12.76
CA ASP A 209 12.51 -24.02 -11.71
C ASP A 209 13.59 -22.96 -11.91
N GLU A 210 14.02 -22.69 -13.16
CA GLU A 210 15.02 -21.67 -13.47
C GLU A 210 14.49 -20.23 -13.33
N THR A 211 13.19 -20.03 -13.32
CA THR A 211 12.53 -18.72 -13.22
C THR A 211 11.89 -18.52 -11.85
N SER A 212 10.65 -18.93 -11.67
CA SER A 212 9.92 -18.80 -10.39
C SER A 212 10.55 -19.62 -9.27
N GLY A 213 11.14 -20.78 -9.56
CA GLY A 213 11.90 -21.59 -8.61
C GLY A 213 13.12 -20.86 -8.08
N ALA A 214 13.90 -20.22 -8.94
CA ALA A 214 15.05 -19.41 -8.54
C ALA A 214 14.61 -18.22 -7.65
N VAL A 215 13.46 -17.61 -7.93
CA VAL A 215 12.92 -16.52 -7.10
C VAL A 215 12.46 -17.05 -5.74
N ARG A 216 11.84 -18.23 -5.65
CA ARG A 216 11.50 -18.88 -4.37
C ARG A 216 12.74 -19.09 -3.50
N ARG A 217 13.82 -19.64 -4.09
CA ARG A 217 15.10 -19.83 -3.36
C ARG A 217 15.69 -18.50 -2.89
N LYS A 218 15.67 -17.49 -3.74
CA LYS A 218 16.18 -16.16 -3.41
C LYS A 218 15.34 -15.49 -2.31
N ALA A 219 14.03 -15.64 -2.30
CA ALA A 219 13.16 -15.08 -1.27
C ALA A 219 13.51 -15.62 0.14
N VAL A 220 13.79 -16.93 0.23
CA VAL A 220 14.25 -17.56 1.49
C VAL A 220 15.59 -16.97 1.96
N GLN A 221 16.56 -16.80 1.05
CA GLN A 221 17.87 -16.22 1.38
C GLN A 221 17.81 -14.76 1.78
N LEU A 222 16.88 -13.99 1.16
CA LEU A 222 16.74 -12.56 1.39
C LEU A 222 15.95 -12.25 2.67
N ASN A 223 15.14 -13.21 3.15
CA ASN A 223 14.30 -12.98 4.32
C ASN A 223 15.13 -12.61 5.55
N HIS A 224 14.74 -11.52 6.24
CA HIS A 224 15.46 -10.84 7.31
C HIS A 224 16.85 -10.25 6.94
N ASN A 225 17.23 -10.32 5.65
CA ASN A 225 18.46 -9.71 5.11
C ASN A 225 18.17 -8.63 4.05
N GLN A 226 16.92 -8.16 3.97
CA GLN A 226 16.54 -7.10 3.05
C GLN A 226 17.34 -5.81 3.35
N PRO A 227 17.75 -5.04 2.32
CA PRO A 227 18.60 -3.86 2.50
C PRO A 227 17.87 -2.64 3.07
N GLY A 228 16.56 -2.53 2.86
CA GLY A 228 15.77 -1.38 3.28
C GLY A 228 15.48 -1.39 4.78
N ASP A 229 15.60 -0.23 5.41
CA ASP A 229 15.25 0.01 6.80
C ASP A 229 13.78 0.48 6.89
N PRO A 230 12.87 -0.33 7.44
CA PRO A 230 11.44 0.01 7.48
C PRO A 230 11.13 1.19 8.43
N THR A 231 12.02 1.50 9.37
CA THR A 231 11.85 2.69 10.24
C THR A 231 12.10 3.98 9.45
N LYS A 232 13.06 3.95 8.53
CA LYS A 232 13.30 5.06 7.60
C LYS A 232 12.17 5.24 6.59
N LEU A 233 11.54 4.14 6.16
CA LEU A 233 10.34 4.22 5.34
C LEU A 233 9.21 4.93 6.09
N ALA A 234 8.96 4.55 7.35
CA ALA A 234 7.93 5.19 8.17
C ALA A 234 8.20 6.69 8.36
N ALA A 235 9.46 7.07 8.64
CA ALA A 235 9.85 8.48 8.73
C ALA A 235 9.68 9.24 7.40
N ALA A 236 9.94 8.59 6.26
CA ALA A 236 9.71 9.18 4.94
C ALA A 236 8.22 9.51 4.69
N LEU A 237 7.28 8.72 5.23
CA LEU A 237 5.85 9.02 5.11
C LEU A 237 5.45 10.24 5.96
N ILE A 238 6.08 10.49 7.10
CA ILE A 238 5.87 11.73 7.85
C ILE A 238 6.31 12.93 7.01
N THR A 239 7.51 12.86 6.44
CA THR A 239 8.03 13.90 5.53
C THR A 239 7.12 14.10 4.31
N LEU A 240 6.59 13.02 3.72
CA LEU A 240 5.66 13.06 2.59
C LEU A 240 4.39 13.86 2.93
N VAL A 241 3.81 13.59 4.10
CA VAL A 241 2.56 14.23 4.54
C VAL A 241 2.77 15.71 4.90
N ASP A 242 3.98 16.09 5.29
CA ASP A 242 4.34 17.48 5.58
C ASP A 242 4.70 18.29 4.33
N ALA A 243 4.86 17.62 3.18
CA ALA A 243 5.16 18.31 1.92
C ALA A 243 3.94 19.12 1.44
N SER A 244 4.19 20.35 0.99
CA SER A 244 3.14 21.24 0.44
C SER A 244 2.61 20.77 -0.92
N ASP A 245 3.43 20.06 -1.71
CA ASP A 245 3.07 19.49 -3.01
C ASP A 245 3.63 18.05 -3.08
N PRO A 246 2.95 17.10 -2.45
CA PRO A 246 3.42 15.71 -2.43
C PRO A 246 3.33 15.07 -3.82
N PRO A 247 4.30 14.21 -4.19
CA PRO A 247 4.33 13.59 -5.49
C PRO A 247 3.20 12.55 -5.65
N LEU A 248 2.80 12.27 -6.89
CA LEU A 248 1.95 11.12 -7.20
C LEU A 248 2.66 9.80 -6.83
N ARG A 249 3.97 9.68 -7.11
CA ARG A 249 4.76 8.46 -6.88
C ARG A 249 5.93 8.75 -5.95
N LEU A 250 6.08 7.91 -4.93
CA LEU A 250 7.21 7.95 -4.01
C LEU A 250 7.94 6.59 -3.99
N PRO A 251 8.91 6.38 -4.88
CA PRO A 251 9.74 5.19 -4.83
C PRO A 251 10.70 5.24 -3.64
N LEU A 252 10.76 4.15 -2.88
CA LEU A 252 11.61 4.03 -1.70
C LEU A 252 12.54 2.83 -1.82
N GLY A 253 13.84 3.07 -1.62
CA GLY A 253 14.92 2.11 -1.78
C GLY A 253 15.69 2.29 -3.09
N THR A 254 17.01 2.07 -3.04
CA THR A 254 17.90 2.17 -4.21
C THR A 254 17.61 1.10 -5.26
N ASP A 255 17.13 -0.06 -4.82
CA ASP A 255 16.65 -1.16 -5.65
C ASP A 255 15.42 -0.75 -6.48
N THR A 256 14.47 -0.04 -5.87
CA THR A 256 13.30 0.51 -6.57
C THR A 256 13.70 1.55 -7.60
N LEU A 257 14.55 2.50 -7.24
CA LEU A 257 15.04 3.52 -8.18
C LEU A 257 15.73 2.89 -9.39
N ALA A 258 16.58 1.90 -9.18
CA ALA A 258 17.26 1.18 -10.25
C ALA A 258 16.27 0.40 -11.15
N ALA A 259 15.28 -0.25 -10.56
CA ALA A 259 14.27 -1.02 -11.30
C ALA A 259 13.38 -0.11 -12.16
N ILE A 260 12.97 1.06 -11.65
CA ILE A 260 12.19 2.06 -12.38
C ILE A 260 13.00 2.58 -13.58
N ALA A 261 14.26 2.95 -13.36
CA ALA A 261 15.12 3.43 -14.44
C ALA A 261 15.29 2.39 -15.56
N ALA A 262 15.55 1.12 -15.18
CA ALA A 262 15.67 0.01 -16.13
C ALA A 262 14.36 -0.26 -16.89
N LYS A 263 13.20 -0.23 -16.22
CA LYS A 263 11.90 -0.43 -16.85
C LYS A 263 11.59 0.69 -17.86
N ASN A 264 11.85 1.95 -17.49
CA ASN A 264 11.60 3.09 -18.36
C ASN A 264 12.47 3.03 -19.63
N ALA A 265 13.74 2.68 -19.48
CA ALA A 265 14.65 2.52 -20.64
C ALA A 265 14.18 1.39 -21.56
N TYR A 266 13.78 0.24 -20.99
CA TYR A 266 13.25 -0.89 -21.75
C TYR A 266 11.98 -0.51 -22.54
N VAL A 267 11.00 0.12 -21.88
CA VAL A 267 9.74 0.54 -22.52
C VAL A 267 9.99 1.55 -23.63
N ALA A 268 10.88 2.53 -23.40
CA ALA A 268 11.23 3.52 -24.42
C ALA A 268 11.85 2.87 -25.67
N GLN A 269 12.75 1.89 -25.48
CA GLN A 269 13.38 1.17 -26.58
C GLN A 269 12.37 0.31 -27.35
N GLU A 270 11.49 -0.41 -26.69
CA GLU A 270 10.42 -1.21 -27.34
C GLU A 270 9.49 -0.30 -28.14
N THR A 271 9.04 0.81 -27.54
CA THR A 271 8.15 1.78 -28.19
C THR A 271 8.79 2.34 -29.45
N GLN A 272 10.09 2.71 -29.39
CA GLN A 272 10.83 3.19 -30.54
C GLN A 272 10.96 2.13 -31.64
N THR A 273 11.23 0.88 -31.26
CA THR A 273 11.39 -0.24 -32.21
C THR A 273 10.10 -0.49 -32.99
N TRP A 274 8.95 -0.38 -32.34
CA TRP A 274 7.65 -0.66 -32.94
C TRP A 274 6.86 0.57 -33.36
N GLN A 275 7.47 1.78 -33.32
CA GLN A 275 6.79 3.05 -33.59
C GLN A 275 6.09 3.09 -34.94
N ALA A 276 6.73 2.59 -36.00
CA ALA A 276 6.15 2.60 -37.36
C ALA A 276 4.86 1.76 -37.44
N LEU A 277 4.85 0.58 -36.80
CA LEU A 277 3.67 -0.25 -36.73
C LEU A 277 2.58 0.41 -35.87
N SER A 278 2.95 0.94 -34.70
CA SER A 278 1.99 1.61 -33.80
C SER A 278 1.29 2.78 -34.47
N SER A 279 2.05 3.62 -35.19
CA SER A 279 1.49 4.80 -35.90
C SER A 279 0.66 4.44 -37.12
N SER A 280 0.88 3.25 -37.72
CA SER A 280 0.11 2.82 -38.91
C SER A 280 -1.35 2.44 -38.61
N THR A 281 -1.74 2.40 -37.33
CA THR A 281 -3.11 2.11 -36.90
C THR A 281 -4.03 3.33 -36.89
N ASP A 282 -3.51 4.52 -37.13
CA ASP A 282 -4.29 5.75 -37.23
C ASP A 282 -4.99 5.82 -38.62
N PHE A 283 -6.12 6.51 -38.67
CA PHE A 283 -6.73 6.82 -39.95
C PHE A 283 -5.82 7.71 -40.79
N SER A 284 -5.69 7.41 -42.09
CA SER A 284 -4.99 8.29 -43.00
C SER A 284 -5.66 9.68 -43.01
N ALA A 285 -4.88 10.73 -42.83
CA ALA A 285 -5.34 12.11 -42.90
C ALA A 285 -5.83 12.50 -44.31
#